data_3e8f1a8979319dae9741570f9af3fe72
#
_entry.id   3e8f1a8979319dae9741570f9af3fe72
#
_cell.length_a   1.000
_cell.length_b   1.000
_cell.length_c   1.000
_cell.angle_alpha   90.00
_cell.angle_beta   90.00
_cell.angle_gamma   90.00
#
_symmetry.space_group_name_H-M   'P 1'
#
loop_
_entity.id
_entity.type
_entity.pdbx_description
1 polymer ?
#
loop_
_entity_poly.entity_id
_entity_poly.type
_entity_poly.pdbx_seq_one_letter_code
_entity_poly.pdbx_strand_id
1 'polypeptide(L)'
;MKQSISLFILSALLFSEHPEHPTAIKEPKLTVEVLAISIENYIQNDVNLKGGFFVYDKNKKEILTLTLTKIHKERLSNIGGDTYFACADFSASNGNIYDLDIFMTGKSQSNLIVTEINVHKENGTARYLWENQQGIWVKTNK
;
A
#
# COMPACT_ATOMS: atom_id res chain seq x y z
N MET A 1 43.69 59.07 43.06
CA MET A 1 43.43 57.67 42.86
C MET A 1 42.34 57.55 41.79
N LYS A 2 42.71 57.15 40.54
CA LYS A 2 41.77 56.95 39.46
C LYS A 2 41.63 55.39 39.23
N GLN A 3 40.48 54.83 39.59
CA GLN A 3 40.22 53.46 39.34
C GLN A 3 39.66 53.32 37.88
N SER A 4 40.38 52.59 37.08
CA SER A 4 39.98 52.26 35.71
C SER A 4 39.14 51.02 35.76
N ILE A 5 37.83 51.10 35.40
CA ILE A 5 36.95 49.99 35.28
C ILE A 5 37.10 49.43 33.85
N SER A 6 37.69 48.25 33.75
CA SER A 6 37.82 47.52 32.48
C SER A 6 36.55 46.75 32.23
N LEU A 7 35.78 47.15 31.21
CA LEU A 7 34.54 46.46 30.77
C LEU A 7 34.93 45.33 29.87
N PHE A 8 34.87 44.10 30.39
CA PHE A 8 34.97 42.87 29.55
C PHE A 8 33.66 42.64 28.81
N ILE A 9 33.66 42.92 27.50
CA ILE A 9 32.56 42.53 26.61
C ILE A 9 32.75 41.05 26.25
N LEU A 10 31.94 40.17 26.87
CA LEU A 10 31.88 38.77 26.53
C LEU A 10 31.00 38.63 25.28
N SER A 11 31.60 38.56 24.10
CA SER A 11 30.89 38.24 22.87
C SER A 11 30.53 36.77 22.87
N ALA A 12 29.26 36.46 23.16
CA ALA A 12 28.71 35.14 22.95
C ALA A 12 28.64 34.87 21.43
N LEU A 13 29.54 34.04 20.93
CA LEU A 13 29.44 33.46 19.60
C LEU A 13 28.24 32.47 19.61
N LEU A 14 27.10 32.90 19.07
CA LEU A 14 26.02 32.05 18.75
C LEU A 14 26.48 31.17 17.57
N PHE A 15 26.94 29.96 17.85
CA PHE A 15 27.08 28.92 16.84
C PHE A 15 25.67 28.55 16.43
N SER A 16 25.23 29.06 15.31
CA SER A 16 24.08 28.51 14.58
C SER A 16 24.51 27.13 14.07
N GLU A 17 24.11 26.09 14.79
CA GLU A 17 24.25 24.71 14.27
C GLU A 17 23.31 24.58 13.07
N HIS A 18 23.83 24.81 11.87
CA HIS A 18 23.19 24.35 10.66
C HIS A 18 23.36 22.85 10.64
N PRO A 19 22.28 22.08 10.53
CA PRO A 19 22.40 20.62 10.34
C PRO A 19 23.24 20.39 9.08
N GLU A 20 24.41 19.81 9.25
CA GLU A 20 25.37 19.57 8.14
C GLU A 20 24.80 18.61 7.06
N HIS A 21 23.71 17.88 7.37
CA HIS A 21 23.07 16.95 6.49
C HIS A 21 21.55 17.03 6.63
N PRO A 22 20.80 16.86 5.51
CA PRO A 22 19.35 16.66 5.60
C PRO A 22 19.06 15.44 6.48
N THR A 23 18.26 15.64 7.53
CA THR A 23 17.77 14.51 8.31
C THR A 23 16.95 13.61 7.41
N ALA A 24 17.31 12.32 7.35
CA ALA A 24 16.53 11.35 6.60
C ALA A 24 15.08 11.36 7.10
N ILE A 25 14.14 11.67 6.23
CA ILE A 25 12.72 11.52 6.53
C ILE A 25 12.50 10.01 6.69
N LYS A 26 12.21 9.58 7.94
CA LYS A 26 11.88 8.19 8.20
C LYS A 26 10.53 7.92 7.54
N GLU A 27 10.55 7.19 6.43
CA GLU A 27 9.33 6.74 5.77
C GLU A 27 8.42 6.03 6.78
N PRO A 28 7.12 6.33 6.80
CA PRO A 28 6.20 5.66 7.69
C PRO A 28 6.19 4.16 7.38
N LYS A 29 6.20 3.34 8.44
CA LYS A 29 6.09 1.89 8.32
C LYS A 29 4.77 1.54 7.62
N LEU A 30 4.80 0.56 6.71
CA LEU A 30 3.60 0.06 6.04
C LEU A 30 2.71 -0.64 7.07
N THR A 31 1.60 0.00 7.39
CA THR A 31 0.54 -0.54 8.27
C THR A 31 -0.61 -1.05 7.42
N VAL A 32 -1.53 -1.79 8.04
CA VAL A 32 -2.77 -2.26 7.39
C VAL A 32 -3.56 -1.09 6.79
N GLU A 33 -3.63 0.05 7.51
CA GLU A 33 -4.32 1.25 7.05
C GLU A 33 -3.63 1.85 5.82
N VAL A 34 -2.31 1.94 5.83
CA VAL A 34 -1.52 2.44 4.68
C VAL A 34 -1.72 1.55 3.47
N LEU A 35 -1.71 0.23 3.65
CA LEU A 35 -1.95 -0.73 2.57
C LEU A 35 -3.37 -0.59 1.99
N ALA A 36 -4.38 -0.47 2.85
CA ALA A 36 -5.78 -0.29 2.43
C ALA A 36 -5.96 1.02 1.64
N ILE A 37 -5.42 2.14 2.14
CA ILE A 37 -5.46 3.43 1.45
C ILE A 37 -4.74 3.36 0.10
N SER A 38 -3.63 2.62 0.02
CA SER A 38 -2.88 2.47 -1.23
C SER A 38 -3.69 1.71 -2.30
N ILE A 39 -4.47 0.71 -1.90
CA ILE A 39 -5.38 0.00 -2.80
C ILE A 39 -6.52 0.92 -3.26
N GLU A 40 -7.16 1.64 -2.34
CA GLU A 40 -8.22 2.60 -2.65
C GLU A 40 -7.72 3.64 -3.66
N ASN A 41 -6.54 4.22 -3.42
CA ASN A 41 -5.93 5.21 -4.30
C ASN A 41 -5.59 4.62 -5.68
N TYR A 42 -5.07 3.40 -5.74
CA TYR A 42 -4.79 2.71 -7.00
C TYR A 42 -6.06 2.55 -7.83
N ILE A 43 -7.14 2.05 -7.23
CA ILE A 43 -8.43 1.86 -7.90
C ILE A 43 -9.02 3.21 -8.33
N GLN A 44 -9.00 4.22 -7.46
CA GLN A 44 -9.53 5.55 -7.77
C GLN A 44 -8.75 6.24 -8.89
N ASN A 45 -7.42 6.08 -8.93
CA ASN A 45 -6.61 6.59 -10.03
C ASN A 45 -6.97 5.93 -11.36
N ASP A 46 -7.19 4.62 -11.37
CA ASP A 46 -7.65 3.90 -12.56
C ASP A 46 -9.02 4.41 -13.04
N VAL A 47 -9.97 4.58 -12.10
CA VAL A 47 -11.30 5.14 -12.40
C VAL A 47 -11.18 6.54 -13.00
N ASN A 48 -10.34 7.41 -12.43
CA ASN A 48 -10.15 8.77 -12.91
C ASN A 48 -9.51 8.82 -14.31
N LEU A 49 -8.57 7.92 -14.59
CA LEU A 49 -7.83 7.88 -15.86
C LEU A 49 -8.60 7.18 -16.99
N LYS A 50 -9.35 6.12 -16.66
CA LYS A 50 -9.95 5.20 -17.64
C LYS A 50 -11.47 5.26 -17.68
N GLY A 51 -12.10 5.97 -16.75
CA GLY A 51 -13.57 6.01 -16.59
C GLY A 51 -14.15 4.80 -15.85
N GLY A 52 -13.31 3.90 -15.30
CA GLY A 52 -13.71 2.72 -14.54
C GLY A 52 -12.52 1.88 -14.09
N PHE A 53 -12.75 0.99 -13.16
CA PHE A 53 -11.77 -0.01 -12.76
C PHE A 53 -12.02 -1.30 -13.54
N PHE A 54 -11.08 -1.66 -14.40
CA PHE A 54 -11.19 -2.78 -15.34
C PHE A 54 -10.20 -3.88 -15.01
N VAL A 55 -10.69 -5.11 -14.89
CA VAL A 55 -9.87 -6.30 -14.64
C VAL A 55 -10.17 -7.35 -15.69
N TYR A 56 -9.13 -7.90 -16.32
CA TYR A 56 -9.31 -9.00 -17.28
C TYR A 56 -9.47 -10.34 -16.54
N ASP A 57 -10.64 -10.93 -16.69
CA ASP A 57 -10.92 -12.27 -16.19
C ASP A 57 -10.37 -13.32 -17.16
N LYS A 58 -9.23 -13.94 -16.77
CA LYS A 58 -8.56 -14.95 -17.61
C LYS A 58 -9.39 -16.20 -17.85
N ASN A 59 -10.24 -16.58 -16.90
CA ASN A 59 -11.07 -17.80 -17.01
C ASN A 59 -12.22 -17.61 -18.00
N LYS A 60 -12.86 -16.44 -17.92
CA LYS A 60 -13.99 -16.11 -18.81
C LYS A 60 -13.55 -15.43 -20.10
N LYS A 61 -12.30 -14.97 -20.17
CA LYS A 61 -11.74 -14.19 -21.29
C LYS A 61 -12.52 -12.91 -21.57
N GLU A 62 -12.96 -12.24 -20.51
CA GLU A 62 -13.73 -11.00 -20.58
C GLU A 62 -13.13 -9.92 -19.68
N ILE A 63 -13.48 -8.65 -19.96
CA ILE A 63 -13.12 -7.51 -19.12
C ILE A 63 -14.27 -7.28 -18.13
N LEU A 64 -13.95 -7.32 -16.84
CA LEU A 64 -14.87 -6.95 -15.77
C LEU A 64 -14.78 -5.46 -15.52
N THR A 65 -15.91 -4.77 -15.43
CA THR A 65 -16.02 -3.40 -14.94
C THR A 65 -16.46 -3.46 -13.48
N LEU A 66 -15.58 -3.06 -12.59
CA LEU A 66 -15.68 -3.31 -11.15
C LEU A 66 -15.80 -2.03 -10.34
N THR A 67 -16.58 -2.10 -9.27
CA THR A 67 -16.69 -1.07 -8.23
C THR A 67 -16.29 -1.68 -6.90
N LEU A 68 -15.28 -1.10 -6.24
CA LEU A 68 -14.83 -1.56 -4.92
C LEU A 68 -15.97 -1.43 -3.90
N THR A 69 -16.25 -2.49 -3.16
CA THR A 69 -17.26 -2.51 -2.10
C THR A 69 -16.66 -2.67 -0.71
N LYS A 70 -15.59 -3.46 -0.58
CA LYS A 70 -14.93 -3.70 0.71
C LYS A 70 -13.49 -4.14 0.54
N ILE A 71 -12.58 -3.63 1.38
CA ILE A 71 -11.24 -4.19 1.59
C ILE A 71 -11.25 -4.99 2.90
N HIS A 72 -10.80 -6.24 2.84
CA HIS A 72 -10.69 -7.11 4.01
C HIS A 72 -9.41 -6.79 4.78
N LYS A 73 -9.45 -5.76 5.65
CA LYS A 73 -8.28 -5.31 6.43
C LYS A 73 -7.68 -6.40 7.29
N GLU A 74 -8.50 -7.32 7.79
CA GLU A 74 -8.10 -8.47 8.59
C GLU A 74 -7.26 -9.51 7.82
N ARG A 75 -7.22 -9.40 6.48
CA ARG A 75 -6.45 -10.27 5.59
C ARG A 75 -5.27 -9.58 4.93
N LEU A 76 -5.08 -8.29 5.20
CA LEU A 76 -3.92 -7.55 4.74
C LEU A 76 -2.67 -8.03 5.49
N SER A 77 -1.69 -8.55 4.76
CA SER A 77 -0.49 -9.14 5.38
C SER A 77 0.75 -9.00 4.51
N ASN A 78 1.91 -8.94 5.16
CA ASN A 78 3.19 -9.16 4.48
C ASN A 78 3.35 -10.66 4.25
N ILE A 79 3.61 -11.05 3.01
CA ILE A 79 3.76 -12.46 2.61
C ILE A 79 5.21 -12.85 2.29
N GLY A 80 6.16 -11.96 2.59
CA GLY A 80 7.59 -12.17 2.42
C GLY A 80 8.28 -10.98 1.77
N GLY A 81 9.46 -10.62 2.29
CA GLY A 81 10.20 -9.46 1.82
C GLY A 81 9.36 -8.18 1.86
N ASP A 82 9.34 -7.47 0.74
CA ASP A 82 8.56 -6.23 0.56
C ASP A 82 7.23 -6.49 -0.19
N THR A 83 6.71 -7.73 -0.14
CA THR A 83 5.47 -8.12 -0.83
C THR A 83 4.31 -8.24 0.16
N TYR A 84 3.17 -7.68 -0.23
CA TYR A 84 1.96 -7.63 0.57
C TYR A 84 0.78 -8.21 -0.20
N PHE A 85 -0.07 -8.90 0.53
CA PHE A 85 -1.31 -9.50 0.05
C PHE A 85 -2.52 -8.74 0.60
N ALA A 86 -3.51 -8.55 -0.23
CA ALA A 86 -4.81 -8.02 0.13
C ALA A 86 -5.92 -8.80 -0.58
N CYS A 87 -7.09 -8.79 0.04
CA CYS A 87 -8.31 -9.33 -0.51
C CYS A 87 -9.39 -8.26 -0.45
N ALA A 88 -10.13 -8.09 -1.55
CA ALA A 88 -11.18 -7.08 -1.63
C ALA A 88 -12.38 -7.55 -2.46
N ASP A 89 -13.57 -7.14 -2.03
CA ASP A 89 -14.83 -7.43 -2.73
C ASP A 89 -15.19 -6.30 -3.69
N PHE A 90 -15.75 -6.68 -4.82
CA PHE A 90 -16.19 -5.80 -5.87
C PHE A 90 -17.57 -6.20 -6.38
N SER A 91 -18.41 -5.22 -6.67
CA SER A 91 -19.58 -5.41 -7.52
C SER A 91 -19.21 -5.16 -8.97
N ALA A 92 -19.70 -5.98 -9.87
CA ALA A 92 -19.46 -5.83 -11.30
C ALA A 92 -20.70 -5.30 -12.03
N SER A 93 -20.50 -4.66 -13.19
CA SER A 93 -21.57 -4.17 -14.04
C SER A 93 -22.49 -5.28 -14.58
N ASN A 94 -22.03 -6.52 -14.60
CA ASN A 94 -22.80 -7.71 -14.96
C ASN A 94 -23.70 -8.24 -13.82
N GLY A 95 -23.73 -7.56 -12.65
CA GLY A 95 -24.52 -7.94 -11.48
C GLY A 95 -23.86 -8.97 -10.55
N ASN A 96 -22.68 -9.50 -10.88
CA ASN A 96 -21.96 -10.45 -10.04
C ASN A 96 -21.10 -9.75 -9.00
N ILE A 97 -20.78 -10.49 -7.94
CA ILE A 97 -19.83 -10.09 -6.89
C ILE A 97 -18.53 -10.87 -7.09
N TYR A 98 -17.42 -10.15 -7.09
CA TYR A 98 -16.09 -10.72 -7.23
C TYR A 98 -15.24 -10.41 -6.00
N ASP A 99 -14.49 -11.42 -5.54
CA ASP A 99 -13.43 -11.28 -4.54
C ASP A 99 -12.10 -11.33 -5.31
N LEU A 100 -11.31 -10.28 -5.20
CA LEU A 100 -10.01 -10.18 -5.85
C LEU A 100 -8.88 -10.31 -4.84
N ASP A 101 -7.88 -11.10 -5.19
CA ASP A 101 -6.58 -11.10 -4.54
C ASP A 101 -5.68 -10.05 -5.20
N ILE A 102 -5.15 -9.13 -4.41
CA ILE A 102 -4.33 -8.01 -4.85
C ILE A 102 -2.95 -8.13 -4.20
N PHE A 103 -1.91 -8.12 -5.01
CA PHE A 103 -0.53 -8.15 -4.55
C PHE A 103 0.12 -6.79 -4.77
N MET A 104 0.87 -6.34 -3.78
CA MET A 104 1.61 -5.09 -3.81
C MET A 104 3.06 -5.34 -3.43
N THR A 105 3.98 -4.56 -3.97
CA THR A 105 5.40 -4.63 -3.63
C THR A 105 5.94 -3.22 -3.40
N GLY A 106 6.72 -3.04 -2.34
CA GLY A 106 7.37 -1.76 -2.02
C GLY A 106 7.83 -1.69 -0.57
N LYS A 107 8.83 -0.86 -0.31
CA LYS A 107 9.42 -0.67 1.03
C LYS A 107 8.75 0.42 1.83
N SER A 108 8.08 1.35 1.16
CA SER A 108 7.41 2.50 1.75
C SER A 108 6.12 2.81 0.99
N GLN A 109 5.28 3.65 1.57
CA GLN A 109 4.03 4.09 0.93
C GLN A 109 4.28 4.76 -0.43
N SER A 110 5.35 5.54 -0.55
CA SER A 110 5.68 6.29 -1.77
C SER A 110 6.12 5.41 -2.95
N ASN A 111 6.59 4.19 -2.68
CA ASN A 111 7.04 3.26 -3.70
C ASN A 111 6.26 1.94 -3.73
N LEU A 112 5.11 1.90 -3.04
CA LEU A 112 4.23 0.75 -3.06
C LEU A 112 3.45 0.71 -4.38
N ILE A 113 3.57 -0.41 -5.11
CA ILE A 113 2.90 -0.61 -6.39
C ILE A 113 2.07 -1.90 -6.37
N VAL A 114 0.94 -1.90 -7.06
CA VAL A 114 0.17 -3.11 -7.33
C VAL A 114 0.86 -3.89 -8.45
N THR A 115 1.23 -5.13 -8.17
CA THR A 115 1.98 -5.98 -9.11
C THR A 115 1.15 -7.07 -9.74
N GLU A 116 0.09 -7.53 -9.07
CA GLU A 116 -0.77 -8.58 -9.56
C GLU A 116 -2.19 -8.44 -8.99
N ILE A 117 -3.19 -8.73 -9.84
CA ILE A 117 -4.60 -8.83 -9.43
C ILE A 117 -5.16 -10.12 -10.01
N ASN A 118 -5.80 -10.95 -9.17
CA ASN A 118 -6.44 -12.18 -9.59
C ASN A 118 -7.89 -12.25 -9.12
N VAL A 119 -8.76 -12.77 -9.94
CA VAL A 119 -10.13 -13.12 -9.54
C VAL A 119 -10.07 -14.38 -8.71
N HIS A 120 -10.31 -14.26 -7.41
CA HIS A 120 -10.31 -15.39 -6.47
C HIS A 120 -11.69 -16.04 -6.40
N LYS A 121 -12.76 -15.25 -6.22
CA LYS A 121 -14.14 -15.78 -6.14
C LYS A 121 -15.07 -15.03 -7.06
N GLU A 122 -16.11 -15.73 -7.48
CA GLU A 122 -17.27 -15.18 -8.14
C GLU A 122 -18.53 -15.66 -7.43
N ASN A 123 -19.36 -14.71 -6.94
CA ASN A 123 -20.58 -15.00 -6.17
C ASN A 123 -20.30 -16.00 -5.02
N GLY A 124 -19.19 -15.82 -4.31
CA GLY A 124 -18.77 -16.67 -3.20
C GLY A 124 -18.10 -18.00 -3.59
N THR A 125 -18.08 -18.37 -4.87
CA THR A 125 -17.43 -19.60 -5.34
C THR A 125 -15.96 -19.34 -5.65
N ALA A 126 -15.07 -19.97 -4.87
CA ALA A 126 -13.62 -19.84 -5.06
C ALA A 126 -13.14 -20.59 -6.31
N ARG A 127 -12.23 -19.99 -7.06
CA ARG A 127 -11.59 -20.56 -8.26
C ARG A 127 -10.32 -21.33 -7.92
N TYR A 128 -9.69 -21.01 -6.82
CA TYR A 128 -8.51 -21.67 -6.25
C TYR A 128 -8.54 -21.53 -4.72
N LEU A 129 -7.69 -22.27 -4.05
CA LEU A 129 -7.50 -22.21 -2.62
C LEU A 129 -6.09 -21.72 -2.30
N TRP A 130 -5.93 -21.16 -1.10
CA TRP A 130 -4.64 -20.86 -0.54
C TRP A 130 -4.29 -21.90 0.51
N GLU A 131 -3.14 -22.54 0.36
CA GLU A 131 -2.60 -23.50 1.34
C GLU A 131 -1.28 -22.97 1.90
N ASN A 132 -1.13 -23.05 3.22
CA ASN A 132 0.15 -22.76 3.86
C ASN A 132 1.01 -24.02 3.86
N GLN A 133 2.05 -24.03 3.05
CA GLN A 133 3.04 -25.09 2.98
C GLN A 133 4.33 -24.63 3.65
N GLN A 134 4.49 -24.98 4.96
CA GLN A 134 5.67 -24.63 5.78
C GLN A 134 5.97 -23.12 5.83
N GLY A 135 4.95 -22.30 5.99
CA GLY A 135 5.06 -20.83 6.04
C GLY A 135 5.01 -20.13 4.68
N ILE A 136 4.93 -20.88 3.59
CA ILE A 136 4.76 -20.34 2.23
C ILE A 136 3.31 -20.56 1.78
N TRP A 137 2.64 -19.49 1.39
CA TRP A 137 1.30 -19.58 0.82
C TRP A 137 1.35 -19.93 -0.66
N VAL A 138 0.71 -21.02 -1.03
CA VAL A 138 0.67 -21.57 -2.40
C VAL A 138 -0.77 -21.63 -2.88
N LYS A 139 -0.99 -21.24 -4.14
CA LYS A 139 -2.28 -21.46 -4.82
C LYS A 139 -2.41 -22.93 -5.21
N THR A 140 -3.53 -23.54 -4.83
CA THR A 140 -3.89 -24.91 -5.26
C THR A 140 -5.17 -24.86 -6.08
N ASN A 141 -5.24 -25.69 -7.12
CA ASN A 141 -6.47 -25.84 -7.91
C ASN A 141 -7.54 -26.53 -7.06
N LYS A 142 -8.78 -26.08 -7.26
CA LYS A 142 -9.95 -26.68 -6.62
C LYS A 142 -10.36 -27.96 -7.36
#